data_23e5d7d2cf9e11b3687c3172f1b59ee9
#
_entry.id   23e5d7d2cf9e11b3687c3172f1b59ee9
#
_cell.length_a   1.000
_cell.length_b   1.000
_cell.length_c   1.000
_cell.angle_alpha   90.00
_cell.angle_beta   90.00
_cell.angle_gamma   90.00
#
_symmetry.space_group_name_H-M   'P 1'
#
loop_
_entity.id
_entity.type
_entity.pdbx_description
1 polymer ?
#
loop_
_entity_poly.entity_id
_entity_poly.type
_entity_poly.pdbx_seq_one_letter_code
_entity_poly.pdbx_strand_id
1 'polypeptide(L)'
;MEPVLALTPQTNEAFLREVDEELRRDQAVQFWKRYGRWLIGAVVLGLAIFGGVLFWQNQRQQQAGIQGEELATAFEKLGTGDDKAAAAPLAAMAGSGIGGYRSLARFTQADVLLQKNDLKGAAAKFAEVANDTSAAKPFRDLALIRQTYAEFDTLKPQTVIDRLKPLAVKGQPWFGSAGELVAVAYLQLRKNREAGALFGEIARDQKLPESLRQRAVQMAGVLGVDAVVQVEEKKPQ
;
A
#
# COMPACT_ATOMS: atom_id res chain seq x y z
N MET A 1 -72.72 -57.20 21.49
CA MET A 1 -71.50 -56.61 22.06
C MET A 1 -70.53 -56.59 21.00
N GLU A 2 -70.38 -55.45 20.31
CA GLU A 2 -69.31 -55.27 19.28
C GLU A 2 -68.05 -54.69 19.98
N PRO A 3 -66.84 -55.19 19.65
CA PRO A 3 -65.63 -54.63 20.18
C PRO A 3 -65.30 -53.34 19.43
N VAL A 4 -65.30 -52.20 20.12
CA VAL A 4 -64.71 -50.93 19.63
C VAL A 4 -63.21 -51.13 19.51
N LEU A 5 -62.72 -51.17 18.29
CA LEU A 5 -61.28 -51.09 17.98
C LEU A 5 -60.76 -49.75 18.35
N ALA A 6 -60.10 -49.65 19.50
CA ALA A 6 -59.36 -48.45 19.92
C ALA A 6 -58.09 -48.34 19.00
N LEU A 7 -58.10 -47.39 18.09
CA LEU A 7 -56.92 -46.99 17.32
C LEU A 7 -55.85 -46.44 18.31
N THR A 8 -54.72 -47.18 18.39
CA THR A 8 -53.62 -46.80 19.27
C THR A 8 -52.96 -45.49 18.79
N PRO A 9 -52.56 -44.57 19.72
CA PRO A 9 -51.97 -43.26 19.38
C PRO A 9 -50.73 -43.35 18.49
N GLN A 10 -49.98 -44.43 18.51
CA GLN A 10 -48.76 -44.65 17.72
C GLN A 10 -49.01 -44.77 16.20
N THR A 11 -50.18 -45.21 15.75
CA THR A 11 -50.53 -45.23 14.32
C THR A 11 -50.79 -43.84 13.74
N ASN A 12 -51.29 -42.89 14.56
CA ASN A 12 -51.54 -41.54 14.13
C ASN A 12 -50.22 -40.74 13.95
N GLU A 13 -49.23 -40.95 14.83
CA GLU A 13 -47.93 -40.27 14.69
C GLU A 13 -47.12 -40.79 13.49
N ALA A 14 -47.15 -42.09 13.21
CA ALA A 14 -46.49 -42.64 12.02
C ALA A 14 -47.16 -42.12 10.73
N PHE A 15 -48.47 -42.07 10.70
CA PHE A 15 -49.25 -41.55 9.57
C PHE A 15 -48.99 -40.05 9.33
N LEU A 16 -48.91 -39.24 10.39
CA LEU A 16 -48.63 -37.83 10.29
C LEU A 16 -47.17 -37.56 9.79
N ARG A 17 -46.21 -38.40 10.18
CA ARG A 17 -44.83 -38.33 9.65
C ARG A 17 -44.78 -38.68 8.17
N GLU A 18 -45.51 -39.72 7.76
CA GLU A 18 -45.54 -40.14 6.37
C GLU A 18 -46.18 -39.08 5.45
N VAL A 19 -47.25 -38.47 5.89
CA VAL A 19 -47.95 -37.35 5.21
C VAL A 19 -47.05 -36.12 5.15
N ASP A 20 -46.32 -35.75 6.26
CA ASP A 20 -45.39 -34.65 6.25
C ASP A 20 -44.16 -34.86 5.33
N GLU A 21 -43.71 -36.12 5.22
CA GLU A 21 -42.60 -36.46 4.37
C GLU A 21 -43.00 -36.42 2.88
N GLU A 22 -44.19 -36.89 2.53
CA GLU A 22 -44.77 -36.77 1.19
C GLU A 22 -45.02 -35.32 0.79
N LEU A 23 -45.56 -34.48 1.68
CA LEU A 23 -45.77 -33.06 1.46
C LEU A 23 -44.50 -32.31 1.22
N ARG A 24 -43.42 -32.60 1.99
CA ARG A 24 -42.09 -32.00 1.79
C ARG A 24 -41.48 -32.44 0.46
N ARG A 25 -41.66 -33.69 0.09
CA ARG A 25 -41.17 -34.25 -1.19
C ARG A 25 -41.90 -33.58 -2.37
N ASP A 26 -43.20 -33.44 -2.30
CA ASP A 26 -43.97 -32.80 -3.37
C ASP A 26 -43.68 -31.30 -3.51
N GLN A 27 -43.48 -30.61 -2.40
CA GLN A 27 -43.06 -29.21 -2.41
C GLN A 27 -41.68 -29.05 -3.02
N ALA A 28 -40.72 -29.91 -2.69
CA ALA A 28 -39.36 -29.90 -3.26
C ALA A 28 -39.42 -30.18 -4.77
N VAL A 29 -40.23 -31.15 -5.23
CA VAL A 29 -40.38 -31.48 -6.66
C VAL A 29 -41.04 -30.33 -7.43
N GLN A 30 -42.07 -29.67 -6.85
CA GLN A 30 -42.72 -28.53 -7.49
C GLN A 30 -41.77 -27.31 -7.55
N PHE A 31 -40.99 -27.04 -6.48
CA PHE A 31 -39.98 -26.02 -6.49
C PHE A 31 -38.91 -26.26 -7.55
N TRP A 32 -38.43 -27.55 -7.66
CA TRP A 32 -37.42 -27.90 -8.66
C TRP A 32 -37.95 -27.79 -10.09
N LYS A 33 -39.21 -28.24 -10.36
CA LYS A 33 -39.83 -28.08 -11.67
C LYS A 33 -40.00 -26.61 -12.08
N ARG A 34 -40.26 -25.72 -11.12
CA ARG A 34 -40.50 -24.31 -11.39
C ARG A 34 -39.21 -23.49 -11.49
N TYR A 35 -38.22 -23.78 -10.64
CA TYR A 35 -37.02 -22.95 -10.51
C TYR A 35 -35.72 -23.67 -10.90
N GLY A 36 -35.73 -24.99 -11.06
CA GLY A 36 -34.52 -25.81 -11.28
C GLY A 36 -33.67 -25.33 -12.45
N ARG A 37 -34.32 -25.00 -13.58
CA ARG A 37 -33.59 -24.49 -14.77
C ARG A 37 -32.91 -23.13 -14.50
N TRP A 38 -33.54 -22.29 -13.71
CA TRP A 38 -32.98 -21.00 -13.34
C TRP A 38 -31.84 -21.13 -12.34
N LEU A 39 -31.97 -22.06 -11.39
CA LEU A 39 -30.89 -22.41 -10.46
C LEU A 39 -29.67 -22.99 -11.18
N ILE A 40 -29.88 -23.91 -12.11
CA ILE A 40 -28.80 -24.45 -12.94
C ILE A 40 -28.14 -23.30 -13.75
N GLY A 41 -28.95 -22.45 -14.37
CA GLY A 41 -28.44 -21.27 -15.10
C GLY A 41 -27.61 -20.34 -14.21
N ALA A 42 -28.08 -20.06 -12.98
CA ALA A 42 -27.36 -19.23 -12.02
C ALA A 42 -26.03 -19.86 -11.58
N VAL A 43 -26.02 -21.19 -11.34
CA VAL A 43 -24.80 -21.92 -10.98
C VAL A 43 -23.81 -21.91 -12.14
N VAL A 44 -24.24 -22.18 -13.38
CA VAL A 44 -23.38 -22.14 -14.55
C VAL A 44 -22.79 -20.76 -14.78
N LEU A 45 -23.63 -19.70 -14.64
CA LEU A 45 -23.17 -18.31 -14.73
C LEU A 45 -22.15 -17.97 -13.64
N GLY A 46 -22.42 -18.38 -12.38
CA GLY A 46 -21.49 -18.20 -11.27
C GLY A 46 -20.14 -18.87 -11.51
N LEU A 47 -20.14 -20.10 -12.01
CA LEU A 47 -18.92 -20.83 -12.37
C LEU A 47 -18.17 -20.18 -13.54
N ALA A 48 -18.89 -19.67 -14.54
CA ALA A 48 -18.27 -18.95 -15.66
C ALA A 48 -17.60 -17.65 -15.21
N ILE A 49 -18.27 -16.86 -14.35
CA ILE A 49 -17.69 -15.64 -13.77
C ILE A 49 -16.46 -15.99 -12.92
N PHE A 50 -16.58 -17.01 -12.06
CA PHE A 50 -15.49 -17.46 -11.21
C PHE A 50 -14.28 -17.94 -12.02
N GLY A 51 -14.51 -18.76 -13.03
CA GLY A 51 -13.46 -19.21 -13.96
C GLY A 51 -12.81 -18.05 -14.73
N GLY A 52 -13.61 -17.09 -15.18
CA GLY A 52 -13.11 -15.87 -15.83
C GLY A 52 -12.23 -15.02 -14.92
N VAL A 53 -12.61 -14.85 -13.66
CA VAL A 53 -11.81 -14.13 -12.66
C VAL A 53 -10.50 -14.85 -12.39
N LEU A 54 -10.52 -16.17 -12.20
CA LEU A 54 -9.31 -16.97 -11.98
C LEU A 54 -8.36 -16.91 -13.19
N PHE A 55 -8.90 -17.03 -14.40
CA PHE A 55 -8.10 -16.91 -15.61
C PHE A 55 -7.43 -15.54 -15.72
N TRP A 56 -8.18 -14.48 -15.46
CA TRP A 56 -7.65 -13.11 -15.49
C TRP A 56 -6.59 -12.85 -14.41
N GLN A 57 -6.80 -13.37 -13.19
CA GLN A 57 -5.81 -13.31 -12.11
C GLN A 57 -4.53 -14.06 -12.48
N ASN A 58 -4.65 -15.28 -13.03
CA ASN A 58 -3.50 -16.07 -13.45
C ASN A 58 -2.68 -15.35 -14.54
N GLN A 59 -3.37 -14.76 -15.52
CA GLN A 59 -2.71 -14.00 -16.58
C GLN A 59 -1.95 -12.79 -16.03
N ARG A 60 -2.54 -12.07 -15.07
CA ARG A 60 -1.87 -10.96 -14.39
C ARG A 60 -0.66 -11.41 -13.58
N GLN A 61 -0.76 -12.54 -12.88
CA GLN A 61 0.35 -13.09 -12.11
C GLN A 61 1.52 -13.51 -13.00
N GLN A 62 1.25 -14.14 -14.15
CA GLN A 62 2.29 -14.50 -15.10
C GLN A 62 3.01 -13.26 -15.66
N GLN A 63 2.27 -12.23 -16.05
CA GLN A 63 2.86 -10.96 -16.49
C GLN A 63 3.67 -10.29 -15.39
N ALA A 64 3.19 -10.32 -14.15
CA ALA A 64 3.91 -9.78 -13.00
C ALA A 64 5.20 -10.56 -12.72
N GLY A 65 5.19 -11.90 -12.89
CA GLY A 65 6.38 -12.74 -12.77
C GLY A 65 7.46 -12.36 -13.78
N ILE A 66 7.12 -12.26 -15.06
CA ILE A 66 8.04 -11.85 -16.13
C ILE A 66 8.66 -10.48 -15.83
N GLN A 67 7.83 -9.50 -15.46
CA GLN A 67 8.32 -8.16 -15.11
C GLN A 67 9.20 -8.16 -13.84
N GLY A 68 8.91 -9.07 -12.90
CA GLY A 68 9.75 -9.26 -11.72
C GLY A 68 11.15 -9.77 -12.08
N GLU A 69 11.25 -10.73 -12.99
CA GLU A 69 12.54 -11.25 -13.50
C GLU A 69 13.31 -10.19 -14.28
N GLU A 70 12.65 -9.41 -15.13
CA GLU A 70 13.27 -8.30 -15.86
C GLU A 70 13.83 -7.25 -14.90
N LEU A 71 13.10 -6.94 -13.82
CA LEU A 71 13.55 -5.99 -12.80
C LEU A 71 14.73 -6.56 -12.01
N ALA A 72 14.69 -7.83 -11.62
CA ALA A 72 15.78 -8.49 -10.94
C ALA A 72 17.07 -8.47 -11.80
N THR A 73 16.92 -8.75 -13.10
CA THR A 73 18.04 -8.65 -14.07
C THR A 73 18.58 -7.22 -14.16
N ALA A 74 17.71 -6.21 -14.20
CA ALA A 74 18.15 -4.82 -14.21
C ALA A 74 18.92 -4.46 -12.92
N PHE A 75 18.47 -4.92 -11.75
CA PHE A 75 19.19 -4.70 -10.49
C PHE A 75 20.55 -5.44 -10.44
N GLU A 76 20.62 -6.66 -10.96
CA GLU A 76 21.88 -7.38 -11.08
C GLU A 76 22.90 -6.60 -11.93
N LYS A 77 22.48 -6.06 -13.08
CA LYS A 77 23.32 -5.22 -13.93
C LYS A 77 23.79 -3.95 -13.22
N LEU A 78 22.89 -3.28 -12.49
CA LEU A 78 23.26 -2.11 -11.66
C LEU A 78 24.23 -2.50 -10.55
N GLY A 79 24.04 -3.66 -9.91
CA GLY A 79 24.95 -4.17 -8.87
C GLY A 79 26.36 -4.47 -9.37
N THR A 80 26.52 -4.79 -10.66
CA THR A 80 27.82 -4.96 -11.33
C THR A 80 28.37 -3.66 -11.95
N GLY A 81 27.65 -2.54 -11.80
CA GLY A 81 28.05 -1.23 -12.37
C GLY A 81 27.75 -1.08 -13.86
N ASP A 82 27.00 -2.00 -14.46
CA ASP A 82 26.63 -1.92 -15.88
C ASP A 82 25.30 -1.18 -16.06
N ASP A 83 25.32 0.13 -15.80
CA ASP A 83 24.17 1.03 -15.98
C ASP A 83 23.59 1.00 -17.40
N LYS A 84 24.47 0.76 -18.41
CA LYS A 84 24.05 0.75 -19.81
C LYS A 84 23.18 -0.46 -20.11
N ALA A 85 23.56 -1.64 -19.60
CA ALA A 85 22.78 -2.86 -19.77
C ALA A 85 21.47 -2.81 -18.99
N ALA A 86 21.43 -2.11 -17.85
CA ALA A 86 20.20 -1.92 -17.08
C ALA A 86 19.21 -0.93 -17.71
N ALA A 87 19.68 0.00 -18.55
CA ALA A 87 18.85 1.11 -19.05
C ALA A 87 17.67 0.64 -19.89
N ALA A 88 17.84 -0.31 -20.80
CA ALA A 88 16.77 -0.79 -21.67
C ALA A 88 15.67 -1.54 -20.92
N PRO A 89 15.95 -2.52 -20.03
CA PRO A 89 14.93 -3.14 -19.19
C PRO A 89 14.18 -2.12 -18.31
N LEU A 90 14.89 -1.19 -17.67
CA LEU A 90 14.26 -0.16 -16.85
C LEU A 90 13.36 0.77 -17.66
N ALA A 91 13.74 1.12 -18.90
CA ALA A 91 12.91 1.94 -19.77
C ALA A 91 11.62 1.21 -20.18
N ALA A 92 11.70 -0.07 -20.52
CA ALA A 92 10.53 -0.89 -20.82
C ALA A 92 9.57 -0.97 -19.63
N MET A 93 10.10 -1.20 -18.44
CA MET A 93 9.31 -1.30 -17.21
C MET A 93 8.74 0.03 -16.73
N ALA A 94 9.39 1.16 -17.03
CA ALA A 94 8.86 2.50 -16.76
C ALA A 94 7.58 2.80 -17.57
N GLY A 95 7.32 2.03 -18.63
CA GLY A 95 6.08 2.01 -19.42
C GLY A 95 5.07 0.93 -19.01
N SER A 96 5.36 0.10 -18.00
CA SER A 96 4.52 -1.01 -17.60
C SER A 96 3.09 -0.60 -17.23
N GLY A 97 2.11 -1.44 -17.60
CA GLY A 97 0.73 -1.35 -17.11
C GLY A 97 0.57 -1.64 -15.60
N ILE A 98 1.55 -2.30 -14.98
CA ILE A 98 1.54 -2.63 -13.54
C ILE A 98 2.19 -1.47 -12.77
N GLY A 99 1.36 -0.68 -12.07
CA GLY A 99 1.78 0.56 -11.41
C GLY A 99 2.95 0.41 -10.43
N GLY A 100 3.06 -0.73 -9.73
CA GLY A 100 4.17 -1.01 -8.83
C GLY A 100 5.51 -1.11 -9.55
N TYR A 101 5.59 -1.93 -10.60
CA TYR A 101 6.82 -2.08 -11.40
C TYR A 101 7.18 -0.81 -12.14
N ARG A 102 6.19 -0.12 -12.72
CA ARG A 102 6.39 1.18 -13.36
C ARG A 102 7.00 2.21 -12.40
N SER A 103 6.45 2.33 -11.21
CA SER A 103 6.97 3.25 -10.20
C SER A 103 8.38 2.88 -9.77
N LEU A 104 8.63 1.59 -9.51
CA LEU A 104 9.94 1.11 -9.08
C LEU A 104 11.03 1.31 -10.15
N ALA A 105 10.71 1.04 -11.42
CA ALA A 105 11.63 1.30 -12.54
C ALA A 105 11.98 2.79 -12.65
N ARG A 106 11.00 3.69 -12.50
CA ARG A 106 11.24 5.15 -12.52
C ARG A 106 12.06 5.61 -11.32
N PHE A 107 11.83 5.06 -10.13
CA PHE A 107 12.67 5.30 -8.96
C PHE A 107 14.11 4.89 -9.23
N THR A 108 14.30 3.68 -9.76
CA THR A 108 15.64 3.17 -10.08
C THR A 108 16.34 4.04 -11.13
N GLN A 109 15.64 4.47 -12.17
CA GLN A 109 16.17 5.44 -13.13
C GLN A 109 16.61 6.75 -12.47
N ALA A 110 15.78 7.27 -11.54
CA ALA A 110 16.12 8.46 -10.79
C ALA A 110 17.37 8.25 -9.91
N ASP A 111 17.49 7.09 -9.26
CA ASP A 111 18.64 6.75 -8.41
C ASP A 111 19.94 6.66 -9.23
N VAL A 112 19.89 6.08 -10.42
CA VAL A 112 21.03 6.08 -11.36
C VAL A 112 21.45 7.51 -11.76
N LEU A 113 20.47 8.41 -11.96
CA LEU A 113 20.75 9.81 -12.25
C LEU A 113 21.36 10.53 -11.03
N LEU A 114 20.88 10.24 -9.82
CA LEU A 114 21.49 10.79 -8.58
C LEU A 114 22.94 10.35 -8.42
N GLN A 115 23.26 9.08 -8.69
CA GLN A 115 24.63 8.57 -8.64
C GLN A 115 25.56 9.29 -9.65
N LYS A 116 25.00 9.74 -10.77
CA LYS A 116 25.70 10.55 -11.78
C LYS A 116 25.70 12.05 -11.47
N ASN A 117 25.19 12.45 -10.32
CA ASN A 117 25.02 13.84 -9.91
C ASN A 117 24.09 14.65 -10.85
N ASP A 118 23.24 13.98 -11.61
CA ASP A 118 22.18 14.63 -12.41
C ASP A 118 20.92 14.82 -11.56
N LEU A 119 20.99 15.80 -10.66
CA LEU A 119 19.90 16.11 -9.75
C LEU A 119 18.63 16.53 -10.49
N LYS A 120 18.78 17.28 -11.60
CA LYS A 120 17.65 17.74 -12.41
C LYS A 120 16.94 16.59 -13.12
N GLY A 121 17.71 15.69 -13.72
CA GLY A 121 17.16 14.49 -14.36
C GLY A 121 16.48 13.57 -13.34
N ALA A 122 17.10 13.38 -12.17
CA ALA A 122 16.52 12.60 -11.08
C ALA A 122 15.20 13.19 -10.59
N ALA A 123 15.15 14.50 -10.36
CA ALA A 123 13.92 15.20 -9.95
C ALA A 123 12.79 15.03 -10.99
N ALA A 124 13.12 15.10 -12.28
CA ALA A 124 12.14 14.86 -13.34
C ALA A 124 11.57 13.44 -13.28
N LYS A 125 12.40 12.42 -13.04
CA LYS A 125 11.95 11.03 -12.88
C LYS A 125 11.09 10.81 -11.63
N PHE A 126 11.45 11.42 -10.51
CA PHE A 126 10.60 11.40 -9.31
C PHE A 126 9.26 12.11 -9.56
N ALA A 127 9.26 13.24 -10.29
CA ALA A 127 8.03 13.96 -10.65
C ALA A 127 7.08 13.10 -11.50
N GLU A 128 7.61 12.27 -12.41
CA GLU A 128 6.80 11.30 -13.18
C GLU A 128 6.01 10.36 -12.27
N VAL A 129 6.61 9.91 -11.15
CA VAL A 129 5.93 9.03 -10.17
C VAL A 129 5.00 9.81 -9.27
N ALA A 130 5.41 10.99 -8.79
CA ALA A 130 4.61 11.83 -7.90
C ALA A 130 3.28 12.25 -8.53
N ASN A 131 3.29 12.49 -9.86
CA ASN A 131 2.12 12.93 -10.62
C ASN A 131 1.33 11.77 -11.27
N ASP A 132 1.81 10.52 -11.18
CA ASP A 132 1.10 9.36 -11.71
C ASP A 132 -0.07 8.98 -10.81
N THR A 133 -1.27 9.43 -11.16
CA THR A 133 -2.50 9.16 -10.37
C THR A 133 -2.85 7.68 -10.29
N SER A 134 -2.32 6.84 -11.20
CA SER A 134 -2.51 5.39 -11.18
C SER A 134 -1.51 4.66 -10.27
N ALA A 135 -0.44 5.34 -9.83
CA ALA A 135 0.48 4.82 -8.82
C ALA A 135 -0.16 4.88 -7.42
N ALA A 136 0.12 3.89 -6.59
CA ALA A 136 -0.37 3.89 -5.22
C ALA A 136 0.17 5.10 -4.44
N LYS A 137 -0.67 5.67 -3.55
CA LYS A 137 -0.33 6.89 -2.80
C LYS A 137 1.03 6.85 -2.11
N PRO A 138 1.47 5.74 -1.45
CA PRO A 138 2.79 5.69 -0.83
C PRO A 138 3.95 5.93 -1.81
N PHE A 139 3.86 5.44 -3.04
CA PHE A 139 4.88 5.70 -4.07
C PHE A 139 4.90 7.19 -4.47
N ARG A 140 3.72 7.78 -4.66
CA ARG A 140 3.62 9.21 -5.02
C ARG A 140 4.18 10.11 -3.93
N ASP A 141 3.85 9.82 -2.67
CA ASP A 141 4.33 10.60 -1.51
C ASP A 141 5.86 10.48 -1.39
N LEU A 142 6.41 9.27 -1.51
CA LEU A 142 7.87 9.06 -1.50
C LEU A 142 8.54 9.80 -2.66
N ALA A 143 7.96 9.71 -3.85
CA ALA A 143 8.49 10.39 -5.02
C ALA A 143 8.51 11.90 -4.85
N LEU A 144 7.46 12.48 -4.26
CA LEU A 144 7.39 13.92 -3.98
C LEU A 144 8.49 14.36 -2.98
N ILE A 145 8.75 13.55 -1.95
CA ILE A 145 9.83 13.80 -1.00
C ILE A 145 11.19 13.75 -1.69
N ARG A 146 11.45 12.70 -2.48
CA ARG A 146 12.73 12.52 -3.18
C ARG A 146 12.95 13.55 -4.28
N GLN A 147 11.89 13.93 -5.00
CA GLN A 147 11.92 15.05 -5.93
C GLN A 147 12.34 16.33 -5.22
N THR A 148 11.66 16.66 -4.11
CA THR A 148 11.93 17.88 -3.35
C THR A 148 13.34 17.87 -2.76
N TYR A 149 13.84 16.70 -2.34
CA TYR A 149 15.23 16.53 -1.90
C TYR A 149 16.23 16.83 -3.02
N ALA A 150 16.01 16.27 -4.21
CA ALA A 150 16.88 16.48 -5.37
C ALA A 150 16.90 17.97 -5.86
N GLU A 151 15.77 18.66 -5.68
CA GLU A 151 15.62 20.08 -6.04
C GLU A 151 15.93 21.04 -4.88
N PHE A 152 16.30 20.53 -3.68
CA PHE A 152 16.28 21.30 -2.43
C PHE A 152 17.07 22.61 -2.50
N ASP A 153 18.27 22.56 -3.08
CA ASP A 153 19.15 23.73 -3.17
C ASP A 153 18.73 24.76 -4.21
N THR A 154 17.82 24.39 -5.11
CA THR A 154 17.32 25.26 -6.19
C THR A 154 15.92 25.79 -5.92
N LEU A 155 15.19 25.17 -5.01
CA LEU A 155 13.84 25.58 -4.63
C LEU A 155 13.86 26.75 -3.64
N LYS A 156 12.85 27.60 -3.74
CA LYS A 156 12.56 28.54 -2.65
C LYS A 156 12.14 27.77 -1.40
N PRO A 157 12.65 28.11 -0.20
CA PRO A 157 12.31 27.36 1.01
C PRO A 157 10.80 27.27 1.28
N GLN A 158 10.05 28.32 0.93
CA GLN A 158 8.59 28.28 1.06
C GLN A 158 7.95 27.21 0.17
N THR A 159 8.47 26.98 -1.03
CA THR A 159 7.97 25.92 -1.92
C THR A 159 8.20 24.53 -1.33
N VAL A 160 9.35 24.31 -0.66
CA VAL A 160 9.62 23.05 0.07
C VAL A 160 8.58 22.82 1.16
N ILE A 161 8.30 23.86 1.94
CA ILE A 161 7.29 23.81 3.02
C ILE A 161 5.92 23.51 2.44
N ASP A 162 5.48 24.21 1.41
CA ASP A 162 4.16 24.07 0.82
C ASP A 162 3.95 22.67 0.24
N ARG A 163 4.99 22.10 -0.38
CA ARG A 163 4.95 20.74 -0.94
C ARG A 163 4.89 19.66 0.12
N LEU A 164 5.71 19.76 1.17
CA LEU A 164 5.94 18.65 2.10
C LEU A 164 5.19 18.77 3.42
N LYS A 165 4.69 19.95 3.80
CA LYS A 165 3.92 20.14 5.03
C LYS A 165 2.76 19.15 5.19
N PRO A 166 1.99 18.78 4.14
CA PRO A 166 0.93 17.77 4.27
C PRO A 166 1.44 16.38 4.66
N LEU A 167 2.71 16.06 4.37
CA LEU A 167 3.36 14.79 4.71
C LEU A 167 4.15 14.87 6.02
N ALA A 168 4.48 16.09 6.46
CA ALA A 168 5.23 16.37 7.68
C ALA A 168 4.31 16.47 8.92
N VAL A 169 3.31 15.56 9.01
CA VAL A 169 2.33 15.54 10.10
C VAL A 169 2.61 14.33 10.99
N LYS A 170 2.73 14.56 12.30
CA LYS A 170 2.97 13.50 13.28
C LYS A 170 1.97 12.36 13.15
N GLY A 171 2.49 11.13 13.16
CA GLY A 171 1.69 9.92 12.96
C GLY A 171 1.50 9.50 11.50
N GLN A 172 1.85 10.33 10.54
CA GLN A 172 1.88 9.95 9.13
C GLN A 172 3.15 9.16 8.78
N PRO A 173 3.09 8.23 7.81
CA PRO A 173 4.23 7.39 7.47
C PRO A 173 5.50 8.16 7.08
N TRP A 174 5.36 9.33 6.47
CA TRP A 174 6.45 10.15 5.96
C TRP A 174 6.85 11.31 6.88
N PHE A 175 6.29 11.34 8.10
CA PHE A 175 6.50 12.44 9.05
C PHE A 175 7.98 12.77 9.26
N GLY A 176 8.82 11.75 9.48
CA GLY A 176 10.24 11.98 9.73
C GLY A 176 10.97 12.59 8.54
N SER A 177 10.84 11.98 7.35
CA SER A 177 11.57 12.40 6.15
C SER A 177 11.06 13.73 5.59
N ALA A 178 9.75 13.92 5.52
CA ALA A 178 9.18 15.18 5.08
C ALA A 178 9.40 16.31 6.11
N GLY A 179 9.27 15.97 7.40
CA GLY A 179 9.46 16.91 8.49
C GLY A 179 10.89 17.44 8.59
N GLU A 180 11.90 16.59 8.37
CA GLU A 180 13.31 17.02 8.35
C GLU A 180 13.55 18.07 7.26
N LEU A 181 13.06 17.85 6.03
CA LEU A 181 13.19 18.82 4.93
C LEU A 181 12.44 20.12 5.21
N VAL A 182 11.22 20.03 5.76
CA VAL A 182 10.42 21.21 6.14
C VAL A 182 11.12 21.99 7.25
N ALA A 183 11.69 21.32 8.25
CA ALA A 183 12.42 21.97 9.34
C ALA A 183 13.66 22.71 8.83
N VAL A 184 14.43 22.09 7.91
CA VAL A 184 15.57 22.75 7.27
C VAL A 184 15.12 23.95 6.43
N ALA A 185 14.00 23.85 5.71
CA ALA A 185 13.44 24.98 4.96
C ALA A 185 12.99 26.13 5.89
N TYR A 186 12.47 25.84 7.09
CA TYR A 186 12.21 26.86 8.11
C TYR A 186 13.48 27.56 8.57
N LEU A 187 14.60 26.82 8.74
CA LEU A 187 15.89 27.43 9.07
C LEU A 187 16.38 28.42 8.00
N GLN A 188 16.25 28.05 6.72
CA GLN A 188 16.60 28.94 5.62
C GLN A 188 15.79 30.25 5.63
N LEU A 189 14.54 30.18 6.14
CA LEU A 189 13.67 31.35 6.33
C LEU A 189 13.92 32.09 7.68
N ARG A 190 14.90 31.67 8.48
CA ARG A 190 15.18 32.16 9.85
C ARG A 190 13.98 31.95 10.81
N LYS A 191 13.11 30.99 10.54
CA LYS A 191 11.99 30.58 11.39
C LYS A 191 12.47 29.52 12.39
N ASN A 192 13.41 29.92 13.26
CA ASN A 192 14.11 29.00 14.15
C ASN A 192 13.18 28.29 15.15
N ARG A 193 12.10 28.99 15.58
CA ARG A 193 11.14 28.44 16.52
C ARG A 193 10.33 27.30 15.89
N GLU A 194 9.87 27.48 14.67
CA GLU A 194 9.13 26.47 13.91
C GLU A 194 10.03 25.27 13.56
N ALA A 195 11.26 25.53 13.15
CA ALA A 195 12.24 24.50 12.88
C ALA A 195 12.54 23.66 14.14
N GLY A 196 12.84 24.32 15.27
CA GLY A 196 13.13 23.67 16.54
C GLY A 196 11.96 22.86 17.07
N ALA A 197 10.73 23.37 16.96
CA ALA A 197 9.53 22.62 17.34
C ALA A 197 9.39 21.32 16.52
N LEU A 198 9.56 21.40 15.20
CA LEU A 198 9.42 20.24 14.31
C LEU A 198 10.55 19.22 14.53
N PHE A 199 11.81 19.65 14.68
CA PHE A 199 12.89 18.74 15.06
C PHE A 199 12.65 18.09 16.41
N GLY A 200 12.12 18.85 17.40
CA GLY A 200 11.75 18.29 18.70
C GLY A 200 10.66 17.25 18.64
N GLU A 201 9.67 17.40 17.76
CA GLU A 201 8.65 16.38 17.52
C GLU A 201 9.22 15.12 16.85
N ILE A 202 10.10 15.27 15.85
CA ILE A 202 10.79 14.16 15.20
C ILE A 202 11.66 13.39 16.21
N ALA A 203 12.42 14.10 17.03
CA ALA A 203 13.31 13.52 18.02
C ALA A 203 12.57 12.64 19.05
N ARG A 204 11.36 13.05 19.44
CA ARG A 204 10.54 12.33 20.44
C ARG A 204 9.69 11.20 19.84
N ASP A 205 9.61 11.05 18.53
CA ASP A 205 8.79 10.00 17.90
C ASP A 205 9.56 8.68 17.84
N GLN A 206 9.30 7.78 18.79
CA GLN A 206 9.95 6.47 18.90
C GLN A 206 9.65 5.53 17.71
N LYS A 207 8.68 5.85 16.86
CA LYS A 207 8.39 5.07 15.65
C LYS A 207 9.37 5.36 14.50
N LEU A 208 10.11 6.46 14.61
CA LEU A 208 11.09 6.84 13.60
C LEU A 208 12.43 6.12 13.83
N PRO A 209 13.23 5.91 12.77
CA PRO A 209 14.56 5.35 12.87
C PRO A 209 15.43 6.14 13.84
N GLU A 210 16.26 5.44 14.61
CA GLU A 210 17.10 6.06 15.64
C GLU A 210 18.06 7.10 15.03
N SER A 211 18.64 6.82 13.87
CA SER A 211 19.54 7.75 13.17
C SER A 211 18.88 9.08 12.84
N LEU A 212 17.60 9.05 12.44
CA LEU A 212 16.83 10.28 12.16
C LEU A 212 16.53 11.04 13.45
N ARG A 213 16.13 10.32 14.52
CA ARG A 213 15.86 10.94 15.83
C ARG A 213 17.09 11.59 16.42
N GLN A 214 18.26 10.94 16.34
CA GLN A 214 19.53 11.49 16.83
C GLN A 214 19.91 12.79 16.09
N ARG A 215 19.79 12.85 14.78
CA ARG A 215 19.99 14.10 14.03
C ARG A 215 19.01 15.18 14.47
N ALA A 216 17.74 14.80 14.65
CA ALA A 216 16.71 15.73 15.09
C ALA A 216 16.97 16.26 16.52
N VAL A 217 17.47 15.43 17.45
CA VAL A 217 17.90 15.87 18.81
C VAL A 217 19.00 16.92 18.71
N GLN A 218 20.03 16.67 17.89
CA GLN A 218 21.14 17.63 17.69
C GLN A 218 20.63 18.97 17.15
N MET A 219 19.78 18.94 16.12
CA MET A 219 19.24 20.14 15.51
C MET A 219 18.30 20.90 16.46
N ALA A 220 17.46 20.19 17.20
CA ALA A 220 16.59 20.79 18.21
C ALA A 220 17.41 21.47 19.33
N GLY A 221 18.46 20.82 19.81
CA GLY A 221 19.36 21.36 20.84
C GLY A 221 20.05 22.65 20.41
N VAL A 222 20.57 22.71 19.17
CA VAL A 222 21.17 23.94 18.61
C VAL A 222 20.14 25.08 18.56
N LEU A 223 18.88 24.78 18.43
CA LEU A 223 17.77 25.74 18.37
C LEU A 223 17.14 26.03 19.73
N GLY A 224 17.75 25.52 20.82
CA GLY A 224 17.30 25.74 22.20
C GLY A 224 16.07 24.93 22.61
N VAL A 225 15.76 23.86 21.88
CA VAL A 225 14.66 22.94 22.21
C VAL A 225 15.24 21.69 22.85
N ASP A 226 14.89 21.44 24.12
CA ASP A 226 15.23 20.18 24.78
C ASP A 226 14.37 19.04 24.21
N ALA A 227 15.01 18.18 23.43
CA ALA A 227 14.39 17.02 22.79
C ALA A 227 14.96 15.69 23.33
N VAL A 228 15.78 15.72 24.37
CA VAL A 228 16.32 14.50 25.00
C VAL A 228 15.18 13.80 25.73
N VAL A 229 14.83 12.62 25.27
CA VAL A 229 13.90 11.73 26.00
C VAL A 229 14.63 11.28 27.25
N GLN A 230 14.25 11.79 28.42
CA GLN A 230 14.69 11.22 29.68
C GLN A 230 14.16 9.77 29.75
N VAL A 231 15.04 8.81 29.60
CA VAL A 231 14.72 7.42 29.92
C VAL A 231 14.51 7.40 31.43
N GLU A 232 13.25 7.35 31.88
CA GLU A 232 12.96 7.03 33.28
C GLU A 232 13.64 5.68 33.59
N GLU A 233 14.74 5.72 34.34
CA GLU A 233 15.33 4.53 34.93
C GLU A 233 14.24 3.85 35.77
N LYS A 234 13.72 2.72 35.26
CA LYS A 234 12.88 1.84 36.06
C LYS A 234 13.68 1.45 37.25
N LYS A 235 13.42 2.07 38.42
CA LYS A 235 13.99 1.62 39.70
C LYS A 235 13.66 0.13 39.84
N PRO A 236 14.67 -0.73 40.12
CA PRO A 236 14.40 -2.11 40.41
C PRO A 236 13.59 -2.19 41.71
N GLN A 237 12.46 -2.92 41.65
CA GLN A 237 11.67 -3.27 42.82
C GLN A 237 12.33 -4.44 43.55
#